data_a97a777d32ac22dd0f29d172d985e272
#
_entry.id   a97a777d32ac22dd0f29d172d985e272
#
_cell.length_a   1.000
_cell.length_b   1.000
_cell.length_c   1.000
_cell.angle_alpha   90.00
_cell.angle_beta   90.00
_cell.angle_gamma   90.00
#
_symmetry.space_group_name_H-M   'P 1'
#
loop_
_entity.id
_entity.type
_entity.pdbx_description
1 polymer ?
#
loop_
_entity_poly.entity_id
_entity_poly.type
_entity_poly.pdbx_seq_one_letter_code
_entity_poly.pdbx_strand_id
1 'polypeptide(L)'
;MFTVLKNRTFRHLFAAQVISITGTGLATVALGLIAYDLAGADASIVLGIALTIKMISYVTLAPIAAALASQYPRRSWLVTLDILRALVALALPFVSEIWQIYVLIFVMQASSAGFTPAFQATIPDVLSDEEDYTNALSLSRLAYDIESMLSPSLAALLLTLVAANALFFGTALGFVASALLVVSVALPSPKPSNPKGFYDRTTLGIRIYLKTPRLRGLLGLSAVAAAVSAIVIINTVVIIRAELGLSEHMVALALASFGAGSMLAAFTLPKLLARFQDRPVMISGALIAILAQTGLAAYVSIFGAAVIPVMTSWLLSGLGYSTILTPSGRLMKRSARPEDRPAVFAAQFTLSHGCWLITYPLAGWSMSSLGMVPALLLLNLLALLGLLFALRHWPRHDPESLLHDHPELAADHPHLQDGSGQSPQRHAHPYVIDDLHRAYPPRDR
;
A
#
# COMPACT_ATOMS: atom_id res chain seq x y z
N MET A 1 0.29 -7.41 20.14
CA MET A 1 0.68 -6.48 19.07
C MET A 1 1.95 -5.69 19.42
N PHE A 2 2.03 -4.96 20.54
CA PHE A 2 3.22 -4.14 20.87
C PHE A 2 4.47 -4.94 21.30
N THR A 3 4.34 -6.23 21.57
CA THR A 3 5.46 -7.11 21.92
C THR A 3 6.54 -7.16 20.84
N VAL A 4 6.17 -7.00 19.57
CA VAL A 4 7.09 -6.97 18.43
C VAL A 4 8.10 -5.82 18.50
N LEU A 5 7.79 -4.72 19.21
CA LEU A 5 8.71 -3.61 19.45
C LEU A 5 9.89 -3.97 20.38
N LYS A 6 9.87 -5.14 21.03
CA LYS A 6 11.04 -5.67 21.76
C LYS A 6 12.17 -6.04 20.80
N ASN A 7 11.86 -6.41 19.55
CA ASN A 7 12.88 -6.60 18.52
C ASN A 7 13.51 -5.25 18.17
N ARG A 8 14.82 -5.09 18.46
CA ARG A 8 15.54 -3.83 18.26
C ARG A 8 15.52 -3.37 16.81
N THR A 9 15.76 -4.28 15.87
CA THR A 9 15.81 -3.96 14.44
C THR A 9 14.45 -3.50 13.95
N PHE A 10 13.38 -4.23 14.28
CA PHE A 10 12.02 -3.82 13.91
C PHE A 10 11.62 -2.48 14.56
N ARG A 11 11.94 -2.27 15.84
CA ARG A 11 11.64 -1.01 16.54
C ARG A 11 12.28 0.20 15.84
N HIS A 12 13.53 0.10 15.40
CA HIS A 12 14.21 1.18 14.67
C HIS A 12 13.59 1.38 13.27
N LEU A 13 13.26 0.31 12.56
CA LEU A 13 12.57 0.40 11.27
C LEU A 13 11.17 1.02 11.43
N PHE A 14 10.42 0.62 12.44
CA PHE A 14 9.10 1.17 12.72
C PHE A 14 9.16 2.66 13.10
N ALA A 15 10.12 3.05 13.94
CA ALA A 15 10.35 4.46 14.26
C ALA A 15 10.74 5.27 13.01
N ALA A 16 11.63 4.72 12.15
CA ALA A 16 11.98 5.32 10.88
C ALA A 16 10.74 5.51 9.98
N GLN A 17 9.87 4.51 9.90
CA GLN A 17 8.61 4.58 9.16
C GLN A 17 7.71 5.70 9.69
N VAL A 18 7.43 5.72 10.99
CA VAL A 18 6.55 6.73 11.61
C VAL A 18 7.07 8.15 11.35
N ILE A 19 8.36 8.38 11.57
CA ILE A 19 8.98 9.69 11.36
C ILE A 19 8.91 10.09 9.87
N SER A 20 9.22 9.15 8.97
CA SER A 20 9.19 9.39 7.52
C SER A 20 7.80 9.72 7.00
N ILE A 21 6.75 8.98 7.41
CA ILE A 21 5.37 9.24 6.96
C ILE A 21 4.84 10.56 7.54
N THR A 22 5.14 10.88 8.81
CA THR A 22 4.79 12.17 9.41
C THR A 22 5.43 13.34 8.65
N GLY A 23 6.73 13.21 8.31
CA GLY A 23 7.41 14.20 7.47
C GLY A 23 6.75 14.36 6.10
N THR A 24 6.34 13.26 5.47
CA THR A 24 5.63 13.29 4.18
C THR A 24 4.27 14.00 4.29
N GLY A 25 3.53 13.78 5.38
CA GLY A 25 2.27 14.46 5.65
C GLY A 25 2.46 15.97 5.80
N LEU A 26 3.48 16.42 6.54
CA LEU A 26 3.83 17.84 6.66
C LEU A 26 4.20 18.46 5.30
N ALA A 27 5.01 17.75 4.49
CA ALA A 27 5.36 18.21 3.15
C ALA A 27 4.14 18.36 2.24
N THR A 28 3.13 17.48 2.37
CA THR A 28 1.92 17.53 1.58
C THR A 28 1.11 18.81 1.86
N VAL A 29 1.00 19.21 3.13
CA VAL A 29 0.33 20.46 3.52
C VAL A 29 1.12 21.68 3.02
N ALA A 30 2.44 21.69 3.26
CA ALA A 30 3.32 22.78 2.83
C ALA A 30 3.33 22.95 1.31
N LEU A 31 3.29 21.85 0.56
CA LEU A 31 3.20 21.88 -0.92
C LEU A 31 1.91 22.56 -1.39
N GLY A 32 0.79 22.30 -0.71
CA GLY A 32 -0.48 22.97 -1.00
C GLY A 32 -0.39 24.49 -0.84
N LEU A 33 0.28 24.94 0.19
CA LEU A 33 0.46 26.38 0.46
C LEU A 33 1.39 27.04 -0.57
N ILE A 34 2.55 26.43 -0.88
CA ILE A 34 3.47 26.97 -1.92
C ILE A 34 2.80 26.97 -3.30
N ALA A 35 2.04 25.91 -3.64
CA ALA A 35 1.30 25.89 -4.90
C ALA A 35 0.30 27.04 -4.98
N TYR A 36 -0.35 27.39 -3.86
CA TYR A 36 -1.24 28.54 -3.79
C TYR A 36 -0.50 29.88 -3.92
N ASP A 37 0.63 30.02 -3.25
CA ASP A 37 1.46 31.23 -3.30
C ASP A 37 1.98 31.52 -4.73
N LEU A 38 2.30 30.46 -5.50
CA LEU A 38 2.85 30.60 -6.86
C LEU A 38 1.78 30.66 -7.96
N ALA A 39 0.65 29.97 -7.79
CA ALA A 39 -0.35 29.78 -8.83
C ALA A 39 -1.71 30.46 -8.51
N GLY A 40 -1.91 30.94 -7.30
CA GLY A 40 -3.16 31.59 -6.88
C GLY A 40 -4.38 30.67 -7.13
N ALA A 41 -5.30 31.12 -7.96
CA ALA A 41 -6.52 30.38 -8.31
C ALA A 41 -6.24 29.05 -9.04
N ASP A 42 -5.10 28.90 -9.71
CA ASP A 42 -4.71 27.68 -10.44
C ASP A 42 -3.97 26.66 -9.57
N ALA A 43 -3.84 26.88 -8.27
CA ALA A 43 -3.17 25.97 -7.33
C ALA A 43 -3.73 24.55 -7.37
N SER A 44 -5.04 24.40 -7.59
CA SER A 44 -5.69 23.08 -7.72
C SER A 44 -5.20 22.30 -8.95
N ILE A 45 -4.88 22.99 -10.04
CA ILE A 45 -4.31 22.38 -11.25
C ILE A 45 -2.88 21.92 -10.96
N VAL A 46 -2.08 22.77 -10.31
CA VAL A 46 -0.71 22.43 -9.92
C VAL A 46 -0.67 21.19 -9.02
N LEU A 47 -1.53 21.13 -8.00
CA LEU A 47 -1.64 19.98 -7.12
C LEU A 47 -2.14 18.73 -7.85
N GLY A 48 -3.11 18.88 -8.75
CA GLY A 48 -3.61 17.78 -9.58
C GLY A 48 -2.51 17.15 -10.44
N ILE A 49 -1.69 17.99 -11.09
CA ILE A 49 -0.53 17.52 -11.86
C ILE A 49 0.51 16.84 -10.95
N ALA A 50 0.81 17.42 -9.78
CA ALA A 50 1.74 16.83 -8.82
C ALA A 50 1.29 15.43 -8.33
N LEU A 51 -0.01 15.27 -8.05
CA LEU A 51 -0.59 13.96 -7.70
C LEU A 51 -0.56 12.97 -8.88
N THR A 52 -0.76 13.45 -10.09
CA THR A 52 -0.64 12.62 -11.31
C THR A 52 0.80 12.14 -11.49
N ILE A 53 1.79 13.03 -11.33
CA ILE A 53 3.22 12.67 -11.35
C ILE A 53 3.52 11.61 -10.28
N LYS A 54 2.98 11.75 -9.07
CA LYS A 54 3.10 10.76 -8.01
C LYS A 54 2.59 9.39 -8.45
N MET A 55 1.38 9.30 -8.98
CA MET A 55 0.78 8.02 -9.38
C MET A 55 1.53 7.38 -10.55
N ILE A 56 1.93 8.17 -11.55
CA ILE A 56 2.74 7.70 -12.68
C ILE A 56 4.09 7.18 -12.17
N SER A 57 4.78 7.93 -11.28
CA SER A 57 6.06 7.51 -10.72
C SER A 57 5.93 6.18 -9.97
N TYR A 58 4.87 6.00 -9.20
CA TYR A 58 4.64 4.78 -8.43
C TYR A 58 4.37 3.56 -9.33
N VAL A 59 3.58 3.75 -10.39
CA VAL A 59 3.24 2.67 -11.31
C VAL A 59 4.42 2.29 -12.20
N THR A 60 5.22 3.26 -12.66
CA THR A 60 6.28 3.00 -13.65
C THR A 60 7.64 2.72 -13.01
N LEU A 61 8.00 3.43 -11.93
CA LEU A 61 9.36 3.40 -11.40
C LEU A 61 9.58 2.33 -10.33
N ALA A 62 8.53 1.86 -9.62
CA ALA A 62 8.73 0.88 -8.57
C ALA A 62 9.36 -0.45 -9.04
N PRO A 63 8.97 -1.06 -10.18
CA PRO A 63 9.63 -2.25 -10.68
C PRO A 63 11.08 -1.99 -11.11
N ILE A 64 11.34 -0.83 -11.72
CA ILE A 64 12.69 -0.41 -12.13
C ILE A 64 13.58 -0.23 -10.90
N ALA A 65 13.07 0.47 -9.89
CA ALA A 65 13.79 0.69 -8.63
C ALA A 65 14.06 -0.63 -7.89
N ALA A 66 13.13 -1.59 -7.91
CA ALA A 66 13.36 -2.92 -7.34
C ALA A 66 14.46 -3.69 -8.08
N ALA A 67 14.51 -3.59 -9.42
CA ALA A 67 15.58 -4.19 -10.22
C ALA A 67 16.95 -3.57 -9.91
N LEU A 68 17.02 -2.27 -9.66
CA LEU A 68 18.26 -1.60 -9.23
C LEU A 68 18.59 -1.98 -7.78
N ALA A 69 17.62 -1.97 -6.87
CA ALA A 69 17.81 -2.31 -5.46
C ALA A 69 18.42 -3.70 -5.26
N SER A 70 18.11 -4.66 -6.16
CA SER A 70 18.68 -6.02 -6.08
C SER A 70 20.20 -6.08 -6.26
N GLN A 71 20.82 -5.01 -6.74
CA GLN A 71 22.28 -4.93 -6.98
C GLN A 71 23.05 -4.30 -5.81
N TYR A 72 22.35 -3.71 -4.85
CA TYR A 72 22.95 -2.96 -3.74
C TYR A 72 22.58 -3.56 -2.38
N PRO A 73 23.41 -3.40 -1.35
CA PRO A 73 23.04 -3.73 0.02
C PRO A 73 21.77 -2.96 0.41
N ARG A 74 20.80 -3.67 0.97
CA ARG A 74 19.47 -3.13 1.31
C ARG A 74 19.55 -1.87 2.18
N ARG A 75 20.46 -1.86 3.16
CA ARG A 75 20.70 -0.71 4.04
C ARG A 75 21.16 0.51 3.24
N SER A 76 22.16 0.36 2.37
CA SER A 76 22.67 1.47 1.53
C SER A 76 21.59 2.02 0.61
N TRP A 77 20.78 1.14 0.01
CA TRP A 77 19.66 1.52 -0.85
C TRP A 77 18.65 2.41 -0.10
N LEU A 78 18.16 1.95 1.05
CA LEU A 78 17.17 2.69 1.84
C LEU A 78 17.73 4.05 2.32
N VAL A 79 18.96 4.06 2.82
CA VAL A 79 19.62 5.31 3.29
C VAL A 79 19.80 6.31 2.15
N THR A 80 20.26 5.86 0.97
CA THR A 80 20.44 6.74 -0.20
C THR A 80 19.12 7.39 -0.61
N LEU A 81 18.03 6.63 -0.63
CA LEU A 81 16.71 7.16 -0.98
C LEU A 81 16.15 8.12 0.07
N ASP A 82 16.41 7.88 1.36
CA ASP A 82 16.04 8.82 2.43
C ASP A 82 16.81 10.13 2.31
N ILE A 83 18.13 10.07 2.07
CA ILE A 83 18.96 11.27 1.86
C ILE A 83 18.48 12.03 0.62
N LEU A 84 18.17 11.34 -0.48
CA LEU A 84 17.66 11.99 -1.68
C LEU A 84 16.31 12.72 -1.41
N ARG A 85 15.40 12.07 -0.67
CA ARG A 85 14.14 12.72 -0.24
C ARG A 85 14.38 13.91 0.68
N ALA A 86 15.36 13.82 1.59
CA ALA A 86 15.74 14.94 2.46
C ALA A 86 16.26 16.13 1.65
N LEU A 87 17.12 15.88 0.67
CA LEU A 87 17.65 16.93 -0.22
C LEU A 87 16.55 17.60 -1.03
N VAL A 88 15.60 16.82 -1.56
CA VAL A 88 14.44 17.37 -2.26
C VAL A 88 13.59 18.22 -1.32
N ALA A 89 13.32 17.75 -0.10
CA ALA A 89 12.56 18.50 0.90
C ALA A 89 13.27 19.82 1.26
N LEU A 90 14.60 19.83 1.35
CA LEU A 90 15.39 21.06 1.57
C LEU A 90 15.35 22.03 0.37
N ALA A 91 15.18 21.53 -0.85
CA ALA A 91 15.10 22.37 -2.04
C ALA A 91 13.70 23.03 -2.23
N LEU A 92 12.63 22.39 -1.75
CA LEU A 92 11.24 22.86 -1.93
C LEU A 92 10.97 24.29 -1.40
N PRO A 93 11.53 24.74 -0.26
CA PRO A 93 11.33 26.11 0.22
C PRO A 93 11.85 27.21 -0.71
N PHE A 94 12.76 26.88 -1.62
CA PHE A 94 13.43 27.82 -2.52
C PHE A 94 12.86 27.84 -3.94
N VAL A 95 11.72 27.16 -4.14
CA VAL A 95 11.04 27.10 -5.43
C VAL A 95 10.43 28.46 -5.75
N SER A 96 10.68 28.97 -6.95
CA SER A 96 10.15 30.22 -7.49
C SER A 96 9.26 30.03 -8.72
N GLU A 97 9.29 28.83 -9.33
CA GLU A 97 8.57 28.50 -10.55
C GLU A 97 7.82 27.17 -10.42
N ILE A 98 6.64 27.06 -11.02
CA ILE A 98 5.76 25.86 -10.92
C ILE A 98 6.46 24.60 -11.46
N TRP A 99 7.23 24.71 -12.56
CA TRP A 99 7.92 23.54 -13.11
C TRP A 99 8.94 22.93 -12.14
N GLN A 100 9.55 23.73 -11.27
CA GLN A 100 10.47 23.26 -10.23
C GLN A 100 9.76 22.36 -9.23
N ILE A 101 8.50 22.70 -8.87
CA ILE A 101 7.63 21.83 -8.04
C ILE A 101 7.51 20.47 -8.71
N TYR A 102 7.19 20.42 -10.00
CA TYR A 102 6.98 19.15 -10.72
C TYR A 102 8.24 18.29 -10.74
N VAL A 103 9.41 18.88 -11.00
CA VAL A 103 10.68 18.17 -11.00
C VAL A 103 11.01 17.62 -9.62
N LEU A 104 10.90 18.43 -8.56
CA LEU A 104 11.20 18.02 -7.20
C LEU A 104 10.22 16.95 -6.71
N ILE A 105 8.95 17.09 -7.00
CA ILE A 105 7.94 16.06 -6.68
C ILE A 105 8.22 14.76 -7.44
N PHE A 106 8.59 14.83 -8.72
CA PHE A 106 8.98 13.63 -9.47
C PHE A 106 10.15 12.91 -8.80
N VAL A 107 11.22 13.60 -8.42
CA VAL A 107 12.39 13.01 -7.75
C VAL A 107 12.01 12.43 -6.38
N MET A 108 11.19 13.16 -5.60
CA MET A 108 10.69 12.68 -4.31
C MET A 108 9.86 11.40 -4.45
N GLN A 109 8.94 11.38 -5.41
CA GLN A 109 8.06 10.22 -5.61
C GLN A 109 8.79 9.04 -6.26
N ALA A 110 9.76 9.28 -7.14
CA ALA A 110 10.65 8.25 -7.67
C ALA A 110 11.45 7.58 -6.54
N SER A 111 11.98 8.38 -5.61
CA SER A 111 12.68 7.87 -4.42
C SER A 111 11.73 7.06 -3.51
N SER A 112 10.52 7.54 -3.31
CA SER A 112 9.51 6.84 -2.50
C SER A 112 9.05 5.53 -3.16
N ALA A 113 8.94 5.49 -4.50
CA ALA A 113 8.63 4.29 -5.27
C ALA A 113 9.70 3.20 -5.11
N GLY A 114 10.97 3.58 -4.93
CA GLY A 114 12.06 2.66 -4.64
C GLY A 114 12.17 2.28 -3.16
N PHE A 115 11.87 3.22 -2.27
CA PHE A 115 12.00 3.03 -0.81
C PHE A 115 10.91 2.11 -0.26
N THR A 116 9.64 2.42 -0.52
CA THR A 116 8.51 1.78 0.16
C THR A 116 8.45 0.27 -0.04
N PRO A 117 8.54 -0.28 -1.28
CA PRO A 117 8.53 -1.73 -1.47
C PRO A 117 9.76 -2.43 -0.87
N ALA A 118 10.95 -1.81 -0.98
CA ALA A 118 12.17 -2.36 -0.41
C ALA A 118 12.12 -2.39 1.12
N PHE A 119 11.58 -1.33 1.75
CA PHE A 119 11.37 -1.26 3.18
C PHE A 119 10.38 -2.33 3.66
N GLN A 120 9.21 -2.42 3.01
CA GLN A 120 8.19 -3.41 3.34
C GLN A 120 8.70 -4.85 3.18
N ALA A 121 9.50 -5.12 2.14
CA ALA A 121 10.12 -6.43 1.94
C ALA A 121 11.21 -6.76 2.99
N THR A 122 11.72 -5.76 3.71
CA THR A 122 12.71 -5.97 4.79
C THR A 122 12.05 -6.50 6.06
N ILE A 123 10.83 -6.11 6.36
CA ILE A 123 10.14 -6.46 7.61
C ILE A 123 10.02 -7.98 7.80
N PRO A 124 9.53 -8.78 6.82
CA PRO A 124 9.43 -10.23 6.98
C PRO A 124 10.78 -10.96 7.06
N ASP A 125 11.86 -10.33 6.61
CA ASP A 125 13.21 -10.88 6.75
C ASP A 125 13.82 -10.60 8.13
N VAL A 126 13.34 -9.56 8.83
CA VAL A 126 13.68 -9.22 10.22
C VAL A 126 12.81 -10.00 11.20
N LEU A 127 11.54 -10.22 10.87
CA LEU A 127 10.55 -10.92 11.67
C LEU A 127 10.15 -12.22 10.95
N SER A 128 10.87 -13.30 11.27
CA SER A 128 10.61 -14.61 10.65
C SER A 128 9.33 -15.27 11.17
N ASP A 129 9.01 -15.03 12.45
CA ASP A 129 7.78 -15.53 13.07
C ASP A 129 6.54 -14.89 12.45
N GLU A 130 5.49 -15.69 12.22
CA GLU A 130 4.28 -15.26 11.50
C GLU A 130 3.38 -14.38 12.37
N GLU A 131 3.34 -14.63 13.67
CA GLU A 131 2.55 -13.82 14.60
C GLU A 131 3.20 -12.44 14.77
N ASP A 132 4.53 -12.38 14.96
CA ASP A 132 5.27 -11.13 15.05
C ASP A 132 5.16 -10.33 13.77
N TYR A 133 5.26 -10.97 12.60
CA TYR A 133 5.09 -10.29 11.32
C TYR A 133 3.67 -9.74 11.14
N THR A 134 2.64 -10.50 11.51
CA THR A 134 1.24 -10.04 11.47
C THR A 134 1.01 -8.84 12.40
N ASN A 135 1.59 -8.90 13.60
CA ASN A 135 1.57 -7.78 14.55
C ASN A 135 2.27 -6.53 13.98
N ALA A 136 3.40 -6.72 13.30
CA ALA A 136 4.14 -5.63 12.64
C ALA A 136 3.33 -4.97 11.51
N LEU A 137 2.65 -5.77 10.68
CA LEU A 137 1.77 -5.26 9.63
C LEU A 137 0.61 -4.43 10.19
N SER A 138 -0.02 -4.93 11.26
CA SER A 138 -1.12 -4.21 11.95
C SER A 138 -0.62 -2.91 12.58
N LEU A 139 0.57 -2.94 13.18
CA LEU A 139 1.18 -1.74 13.78
C LEU A 139 1.56 -0.70 12.73
N SER A 140 2.11 -1.14 11.59
CA SER A 140 2.40 -0.26 10.45
C SER A 140 1.10 0.34 9.89
N ARG A 141 0.02 -0.43 9.80
CA ARG A 141 -1.28 0.07 9.36
C ARG A 141 -1.80 1.15 10.31
N LEU A 142 -1.74 0.88 11.61
CA LEU A 142 -2.14 1.85 12.64
C LEU A 142 -1.33 3.15 12.54
N ALA A 143 -0.01 3.06 12.27
CA ALA A 143 0.83 4.24 12.08
C ALA A 143 0.39 5.10 10.88
N TYR A 144 0.03 4.48 9.75
CA TYR A 144 -0.52 5.20 8.58
C TYR A 144 -1.87 5.85 8.88
N ASP A 145 -2.76 5.15 9.60
CA ASP A 145 -4.08 5.70 9.94
C ASP A 145 -3.97 6.89 10.91
N ILE A 146 -3.11 6.78 11.92
CA ILE A 146 -2.82 7.88 12.86
C ILE A 146 -2.19 9.05 12.12
N GLU A 147 -1.21 8.80 11.25
CA GLU A 147 -0.54 9.83 10.46
C GLU A 147 -1.55 10.61 9.61
N SER A 148 -2.39 9.93 8.85
CA SER A 148 -3.37 10.56 7.96
C SER A 148 -4.35 11.49 8.69
N MET A 149 -4.64 11.20 9.96
CA MET A 149 -5.50 12.02 10.81
C MET A 149 -4.71 13.14 11.53
N LEU A 150 -3.50 12.85 11.95
CA LEU A 150 -2.70 13.73 12.82
C LEU A 150 -1.88 14.75 12.01
N SER A 151 -1.39 14.39 10.82
CA SER A 151 -0.51 15.26 10.04
C SER A 151 -1.11 16.61 9.67
N PRO A 152 -2.38 16.72 9.22
CA PRO A 152 -2.99 18.03 8.98
C PRO A 152 -3.12 18.87 10.26
N SER A 153 -3.47 18.25 11.38
CA SER A 153 -3.60 18.93 12.67
C SER A 153 -2.25 19.37 13.21
N LEU A 154 -1.22 18.54 13.07
CA LEU A 154 0.16 18.86 13.43
C LEU A 154 0.70 19.99 12.56
N ALA A 155 0.46 19.95 11.24
CA ALA A 155 0.84 21.02 10.33
C ALA A 155 0.16 22.34 10.71
N ALA A 156 -1.15 22.33 10.97
CA ALA A 156 -1.90 23.52 11.42
C ALA A 156 -1.34 24.09 12.72
N LEU A 157 -1.01 23.25 13.71
CA LEU A 157 -0.37 23.68 14.95
C LEU A 157 1.01 24.29 14.68
N LEU A 158 1.84 23.66 13.89
CA LEU A 158 3.18 24.17 13.55
C LEU A 158 3.11 25.51 12.80
N LEU A 159 2.15 25.70 11.91
CA LEU A 159 1.93 26.94 11.18
C LEU A 159 1.55 28.13 12.07
N THR A 160 1.11 27.89 13.32
CA THR A 160 0.96 28.99 14.30
C THR A 160 2.28 29.49 14.87
N LEU A 161 3.37 28.70 14.72
CA LEU A 161 4.68 28.95 15.31
C LEU A 161 5.75 29.28 14.26
N VAL A 162 5.61 28.71 13.05
CA VAL A 162 6.60 28.80 11.98
C VAL A 162 5.95 29.05 10.63
N ALA A 163 6.70 29.63 9.69
CA ALA A 163 6.24 29.82 8.31
C ALA A 163 6.06 28.49 7.58
N ALA A 164 5.21 28.45 6.55
CA ALA A 164 4.92 27.26 5.76
C ALA A 164 6.18 26.55 5.21
N ASN A 165 7.16 27.35 4.76
CA ASN A 165 8.43 26.83 4.25
C ASN A 165 9.21 26.05 5.30
N ALA A 166 9.06 26.36 6.60
CA ALA A 166 9.74 25.67 7.68
C ALA A 166 9.26 24.22 7.85
N LEU A 167 8.06 23.88 7.40
CA LEU A 167 7.55 22.50 7.43
C LEU A 167 8.40 21.56 6.57
N PHE A 168 8.99 22.05 5.47
CA PHE A 168 9.88 21.25 4.64
C PHE A 168 11.22 20.93 5.34
N PHE A 169 11.73 21.85 6.17
CA PHE A 169 12.90 21.54 6.99
C PHE A 169 12.58 20.45 8.02
N GLY A 170 11.38 20.48 8.62
CA GLY A 170 10.90 19.41 9.48
C GLY A 170 10.80 18.08 8.73
N THR A 171 10.30 18.08 7.51
CA THR A 171 10.26 16.91 6.62
C THR A 171 11.66 16.38 6.32
N ALA A 172 12.59 17.26 5.94
CA ALA A 172 13.98 16.87 5.66
C ALA A 172 14.65 16.24 6.90
N LEU A 173 14.44 16.84 8.07
CA LEU A 173 14.92 16.30 9.34
C LEU A 173 14.34 14.92 9.62
N GLY A 174 13.06 14.72 9.32
CA GLY A 174 12.38 13.42 9.40
C GLY A 174 13.03 12.35 8.53
N PHE A 175 13.35 12.66 7.27
CA PHE A 175 14.04 11.73 6.38
C PHE A 175 15.50 11.44 6.84
N VAL A 176 16.22 12.45 7.32
CA VAL A 176 17.55 12.25 7.90
C VAL A 176 17.49 11.37 9.15
N ALA A 177 16.52 11.61 10.04
CA ALA A 177 16.31 10.78 11.23
C ALA A 177 15.94 9.33 10.86
N SER A 178 15.10 9.14 9.83
CA SER A 178 14.80 7.81 9.26
C SER A 178 16.07 7.13 8.77
N ALA A 179 16.90 7.81 7.97
CA ALA A 179 18.18 7.29 7.49
C ALA A 179 19.11 6.87 8.66
N LEU A 180 19.23 7.69 9.69
CA LEU A 180 20.05 7.39 10.87
C LEU A 180 19.54 6.15 11.63
N LEU A 181 18.22 6.00 11.76
CA LEU A 181 17.61 4.82 12.38
C LEU A 181 17.88 3.55 11.55
N VAL A 182 17.80 3.64 10.23
CA VAL A 182 18.14 2.53 9.32
C VAL A 182 19.63 2.19 9.41
N VAL A 183 20.51 3.19 9.49
CA VAL A 183 21.97 2.99 9.68
C VAL A 183 22.28 2.30 11.00
N SER A 184 21.53 2.57 12.05
CA SER A 184 21.78 2.08 13.41
C SER A 184 21.54 0.58 13.62
N VAL A 185 21.00 -0.12 12.60
CA VAL A 185 20.70 -1.55 12.65
C VAL A 185 21.30 -2.31 11.47
N ALA A 186 21.61 -3.58 11.69
CA ALA A 186 22.01 -4.48 10.61
C ALA A 186 20.74 -5.02 9.92
N LEU A 187 20.69 -4.89 8.59
CA LEU A 187 19.58 -5.41 7.80
C LEU A 187 20.00 -6.65 7.02
N PRO A 188 19.14 -7.67 6.94
CA PRO A 188 19.35 -8.81 6.06
C PRO A 188 19.49 -8.33 4.61
N SER A 189 20.57 -8.73 3.95
CA SER A 189 20.77 -8.49 2.52
C SER A 189 20.67 -9.84 1.81
N PRO A 190 19.50 -10.18 1.25
CA PRO A 190 19.34 -11.41 0.50
C PRO A 190 20.30 -11.45 -0.67
N LYS A 191 20.80 -12.64 -0.99
CA LYS A 191 21.62 -12.83 -2.19
C LYS A 191 20.77 -12.46 -3.40
N PRO A 192 21.32 -11.72 -4.38
CA PRO A 192 20.58 -11.41 -5.59
C PRO A 192 20.13 -12.71 -6.26
N SER A 193 18.86 -12.85 -6.59
CA SER A 193 18.43 -13.84 -7.57
C SER A 193 19.21 -13.56 -8.86
N ASN A 194 19.58 -14.61 -9.60
CA ASN A 194 20.43 -14.48 -10.78
C ASN A 194 19.59 -14.27 -12.08
N PRO A 195 18.90 -13.15 -12.26
CA PRO A 195 18.12 -12.86 -13.45
C PRO A 195 19.05 -12.48 -14.60
N LYS A 196 18.74 -12.99 -15.79
CA LYS A 196 19.59 -12.93 -16.99
C LYS A 196 19.66 -11.56 -17.69
N GLY A 197 19.18 -10.46 -17.08
CA GLY A 197 19.24 -9.12 -17.67
C GLY A 197 18.36 -8.09 -16.94
N PHE A 198 18.48 -6.82 -17.32
CA PHE A 198 17.73 -5.73 -16.70
C PHE A 198 16.21 -5.90 -16.90
N TYR A 199 15.76 -6.24 -18.09
CA TYR A 199 14.35 -6.50 -18.41
C TYR A 199 13.79 -7.64 -17.55
N ASP A 200 14.55 -8.72 -17.40
CA ASP A 200 14.14 -9.88 -16.62
C ASP A 200 13.98 -9.52 -15.13
N ARG A 201 14.89 -8.72 -14.57
CA ARG A 201 14.80 -8.20 -13.19
C ARG A 201 13.61 -7.29 -13.01
N THR A 202 13.36 -6.36 -13.93
CA THR A 202 12.24 -5.41 -13.85
C THR A 202 10.89 -6.11 -13.92
N THR A 203 10.77 -7.16 -14.73
CA THR A 203 9.51 -7.89 -14.91
C THR A 203 9.33 -9.08 -13.98
N LEU A 204 10.38 -9.50 -13.26
CA LEU A 204 10.36 -10.69 -12.38
C LEU A 204 9.21 -10.64 -11.37
N GLY A 205 9.09 -9.55 -10.63
CA GLY A 205 8.05 -9.40 -9.62
C GLY A 205 6.65 -9.49 -10.20
N ILE A 206 6.41 -8.83 -11.34
CA ILE A 206 5.10 -8.87 -12.03
C ILE A 206 4.82 -10.27 -12.55
N ARG A 207 5.82 -10.98 -13.09
CA ARG A 207 5.67 -12.37 -13.55
C ARG A 207 5.32 -13.32 -12.40
N ILE A 208 6.04 -13.25 -11.27
CA ILE A 208 5.74 -14.05 -10.08
C ILE A 208 4.32 -13.73 -9.61
N TYR A 209 4.00 -12.44 -9.53
CA TYR A 209 2.71 -11.95 -9.04
C TYR A 209 1.54 -12.48 -9.87
N LEU A 210 1.59 -12.31 -11.19
CA LEU A 210 0.51 -12.71 -12.10
C LEU A 210 0.42 -14.23 -12.30
N LYS A 211 1.49 -14.99 -12.04
CA LYS A 211 1.47 -16.45 -12.08
C LYS A 211 1.00 -17.09 -10.77
N THR A 212 1.01 -16.36 -9.66
CA THR A 212 0.63 -16.86 -8.33
C THR A 212 -0.86 -16.63 -8.08
N PRO A 213 -1.69 -17.69 -7.91
CA PRO A 213 -3.15 -17.55 -7.78
C PRO A 213 -3.59 -16.65 -6.63
N ARG A 214 -2.95 -16.76 -5.44
CA ARG A 214 -3.26 -15.92 -4.27
C ARG A 214 -2.94 -14.44 -4.50
N LEU A 215 -1.89 -14.12 -5.26
CA LEU A 215 -1.53 -12.74 -5.59
C LEU A 215 -2.45 -12.16 -6.66
N ARG A 216 -2.93 -12.96 -7.62
CA ARG A 216 -4.02 -12.52 -8.52
C ARG A 216 -5.29 -12.21 -7.72
N GLY A 217 -5.63 -13.05 -6.72
CA GLY A 217 -6.72 -12.75 -5.80
C GLY A 217 -6.50 -11.43 -5.04
N LEU A 218 -5.27 -11.21 -4.57
CA LEU A 218 -4.89 -9.95 -3.92
C LEU A 218 -5.04 -8.74 -4.84
N LEU A 219 -4.72 -8.86 -6.15
CA LEU A 219 -4.95 -7.79 -7.12
C LEU A 219 -6.45 -7.43 -7.22
N GLY A 220 -7.32 -8.44 -7.31
CA GLY A 220 -8.77 -8.20 -7.29
C GLY A 220 -9.23 -7.49 -6.02
N LEU A 221 -8.73 -7.92 -4.86
CA LEU A 221 -9.03 -7.25 -3.58
C LEU A 221 -8.41 -5.85 -3.48
N SER A 222 -7.25 -5.61 -4.09
CA SER A 222 -6.67 -4.26 -4.20
C SER A 222 -7.57 -3.34 -5.05
N ALA A 223 -8.20 -3.86 -6.09
CA ALA A 223 -9.18 -3.10 -6.87
C ALA A 223 -10.44 -2.79 -6.03
N VAL A 224 -10.91 -3.71 -5.18
CA VAL A 224 -11.98 -3.42 -4.20
C VAL A 224 -11.56 -2.28 -3.28
N ALA A 225 -10.39 -2.38 -2.66
CA ALA A 225 -9.88 -1.37 -1.74
C ALA A 225 -9.74 0.01 -2.42
N ALA A 226 -9.24 0.03 -3.65
CA ALA A 226 -9.10 1.25 -4.44
C ALA A 226 -10.45 1.88 -4.78
N ALA A 227 -11.43 1.09 -5.25
CA ALA A 227 -12.76 1.59 -5.60
C ALA A 227 -13.48 2.16 -4.38
N VAL A 228 -13.47 1.41 -3.25
CA VAL A 228 -14.13 1.83 -2.01
C VAL A 228 -13.49 3.08 -1.41
N SER A 229 -12.15 3.13 -1.37
CA SER A 229 -11.45 4.29 -0.79
C SER A 229 -11.50 5.53 -1.69
N ALA A 230 -11.57 5.37 -3.01
CA ALA A 230 -11.62 6.49 -3.94
C ALA A 230 -12.82 7.40 -3.67
N ILE A 231 -14.02 6.83 -3.45
CA ILE A 231 -15.21 7.63 -3.16
C ILE A 231 -15.07 8.37 -1.83
N VAL A 232 -14.46 7.73 -0.83
CA VAL A 232 -14.22 8.35 0.48
C VAL A 232 -13.23 9.51 0.34
N ILE A 233 -12.08 9.27 -0.28
CA ILE A 233 -10.99 10.24 -0.34
C ILE A 233 -11.33 11.43 -1.24
N ILE A 234 -11.91 11.16 -2.41
CA ILE A 234 -12.16 12.20 -3.43
C ILE A 234 -13.46 12.95 -3.14
N ASN A 235 -14.52 12.26 -2.70
CA ASN A 235 -15.88 12.82 -2.70
C ASN A 235 -16.40 13.23 -1.33
N THR A 236 -15.72 12.92 -0.21
CA THR A 236 -16.21 13.29 1.12
C THR A 236 -16.44 14.80 1.24
N VAL A 237 -15.54 15.64 0.71
CA VAL A 237 -15.70 17.11 0.74
C VAL A 237 -16.97 17.51 -0.01
N VAL A 238 -17.19 16.97 -1.20
CA VAL A 238 -18.37 17.30 -2.04
C VAL A 238 -19.66 16.83 -1.33
N ILE A 239 -19.67 15.61 -0.82
CA ILE A 239 -20.84 15.05 -0.11
C ILE A 239 -21.18 15.90 1.13
N ILE A 240 -20.20 16.23 1.95
CA ILE A 240 -20.44 16.94 3.21
C ILE A 240 -20.72 18.43 2.96
N ARG A 241 -19.99 19.09 2.05
CA ARG A 241 -20.10 20.54 1.83
C ARG A 241 -21.17 20.91 0.80
N ALA A 242 -21.20 20.23 -0.35
CA ALA A 242 -22.12 20.59 -1.41
C ALA A 242 -23.48 19.92 -1.28
N GLU A 243 -23.53 18.61 -0.99
CA GLU A 243 -24.80 17.88 -0.90
C GLU A 243 -25.50 18.08 0.45
N LEU A 244 -24.75 18.10 1.55
CA LEU A 244 -25.31 18.21 2.91
C LEU A 244 -25.27 19.63 3.49
N GLY A 245 -24.54 20.58 2.89
CA GLY A 245 -24.43 21.96 3.38
C GLY A 245 -23.76 22.10 4.74
N LEU A 246 -22.94 21.09 5.17
CA LEU A 246 -22.33 21.05 6.48
C LEU A 246 -20.94 21.70 6.51
N SER A 247 -20.39 21.94 7.69
CA SER A 247 -19.11 22.62 7.90
C SER A 247 -17.90 21.75 7.52
N GLU A 248 -16.72 22.37 7.38
CA GLU A 248 -15.44 21.66 7.19
C GLU A 248 -15.08 20.73 8.34
N HIS A 249 -15.51 21.07 9.56
CA HIS A 249 -15.35 20.19 10.70
C HIS A 249 -16.04 18.83 10.48
N MET A 250 -17.21 18.81 9.85
CA MET A 250 -17.92 17.58 9.51
C MET A 250 -17.22 16.76 8.42
N VAL A 251 -16.48 17.40 7.52
CA VAL A 251 -15.60 16.68 6.56
C VAL A 251 -14.52 15.91 7.33
N ALA A 252 -13.87 16.59 8.28
CA ALA A 252 -12.85 15.95 9.10
C ALA A 252 -13.42 14.77 9.92
N LEU A 253 -14.59 14.92 10.51
CA LEU A 253 -15.26 13.85 11.25
C LEU A 253 -15.67 12.67 10.35
N ALA A 254 -16.15 12.94 9.14
CA ALA A 254 -16.48 11.89 8.18
C ALA A 254 -15.23 11.10 7.76
N LEU A 255 -14.12 11.77 7.44
CA LEU A 255 -12.84 11.10 7.16
C LEU A 255 -12.29 10.36 8.39
N ALA A 256 -12.44 10.93 9.59
CA ALA A 256 -12.08 10.27 10.83
C ALA A 256 -12.88 8.99 11.08
N SER A 257 -14.14 8.92 10.65
CA SER A 257 -14.94 7.68 10.72
C SER A 257 -14.32 6.56 9.89
N PHE A 258 -13.81 6.85 8.68
CA PHE A 258 -13.08 5.88 7.87
C PHE A 258 -11.79 5.42 8.56
N GLY A 259 -11.01 6.38 9.09
CA GLY A 259 -9.80 6.08 9.86
C GLY A 259 -10.10 5.22 11.10
N ALA A 260 -11.16 5.53 11.85
CA ALA A 260 -11.58 4.74 13.02
C ALA A 260 -11.92 3.29 12.64
N GLY A 261 -12.63 3.06 11.52
CA GLY A 261 -12.89 1.72 11.01
C GLY A 261 -11.60 0.97 10.63
N SER A 262 -10.66 1.66 9.97
CA SER A 262 -9.36 1.10 9.62
C SER A 262 -8.55 0.71 10.87
N MET A 263 -8.51 1.57 11.88
CA MET A 263 -7.84 1.30 13.16
C MET A 263 -8.48 0.11 13.89
N LEU A 264 -9.81 0.02 13.91
CA LEU A 264 -10.52 -1.12 14.50
C LEU A 264 -10.12 -2.44 13.85
N ALA A 265 -9.99 -2.48 12.51
CA ALA A 265 -9.45 -3.62 11.80
C ALA A 265 -8.01 -3.92 12.25
N ALA A 266 -7.12 -2.92 12.28
CA ALA A 266 -5.72 -3.10 12.66
C ALA A 266 -5.56 -3.72 14.07
N PHE A 267 -6.41 -3.36 15.02
CA PHE A 267 -6.41 -3.94 16.37
C PHE A 267 -6.96 -5.37 16.44
N THR A 268 -7.93 -5.70 15.58
CA THR A 268 -8.62 -7.01 15.64
C THR A 268 -7.94 -8.06 14.76
N LEU A 269 -7.30 -7.66 13.66
CA LEU A 269 -6.72 -8.54 12.66
C LEU A 269 -5.69 -9.55 13.22
N PRO A 270 -4.77 -9.20 14.14
CA PRO A 270 -3.82 -10.20 14.67
C PRO A 270 -4.51 -11.40 15.30
N LYS A 271 -5.58 -11.15 16.08
CA LYS A 271 -6.38 -12.22 16.71
C LYS A 271 -7.19 -13.03 15.68
N LEU A 272 -7.70 -12.33 14.65
CA LEU A 272 -8.51 -12.94 13.61
C LEU A 272 -7.66 -13.86 12.72
N LEU A 273 -6.48 -13.39 12.31
CA LEU A 273 -5.54 -14.12 11.47
C LEU A 273 -4.80 -15.25 12.20
N ALA A 274 -4.80 -15.25 13.53
CA ALA A 274 -4.35 -16.38 14.34
C ALA A 274 -5.35 -17.56 14.33
N ARG A 275 -6.63 -17.31 13.99
CA ARG A 275 -7.70 -18.32 13.99
C ARG A 275 -8.20 -18.69 12.61
N PHE A 276 -8.11 -17.77 11.67
CA PHE A 276 -8.67 -17.90 10.31
C PHE A 276 -7.59 -17.65 9.26
N GLN A 277 -7.74 -18.31 8.12
CA GLN A 277 -6.86 -18.10 6.97
C GLN A 277 -7.05 -16.70 6.38
N ASP A 278 -6.02 -16.18 5.68
CA ASP A 278 -6.02 -14.85 5.06
C ASP A 278 -7.21 -14.65 4.11
N ARG A 279 -7.51 -15.65 3.26
CA ARG A 279 -8.55 -15.56 2.22
C ARG A 279 -9.94 -15.22 2.77
N PRO A 280 -10.55 -15.98 3.70
CA PRO A 280 -11.88 -15.65 4.22
C PRO A 280 -11.90 -14.32 4.95
N VAL A 281 -10.84 -13.94 5.67
CA VAL A 281 -10.73 -12.66 6.38
C VAL A 281 -10.74 -11.51 5.37
N MET A 282 -9.91 -11.56 4.33
CA MET A 282 -9.83 -10.50 3.33
C MET A 282 -11.11 -10.39 2.48
N ILE A 283 -11.73 -11.53 2.15
CA ILE A 283 -13.03 -11.53 1.44
C ILE A 283 -14.13 -10.92 2.32
N SER A 284 -14.16 -11.22 3.62
CA SER A 284 -15.14 -10.59 4.54
C SER A 284 -14.96 -9.08 4.59
N GLY A 285 -13.71 -8.58 4.60
CA GLY A 285 -13.42 -7.15 4.50
C GLY A 285 -13.98 -6.53 3.22
N ALA A 286 -13.80 -7.19 2.07
CA ALA A 286 -14.33 -6.75 0.80
C ALA A 286 -15.88 -6.69 0.81
N LEU A 287 -16.52 -7.72 1.35
CA LEU A 287 -17.98 -7.77 1.47
C LEU A 287 -18.52 -6.67 2.39
N ILE A 288 -17.90 -6.44 3.55
CA ILE A 288 -18.27 -5.37 4.47
C ILE A 288 -18.24 -4.02 3.77
N ALA A 289 -17.17 -3.72 3.05
CA ALA A 289 -17.01 -2.44 2.37
C ALA A 289 -18.00 -2.25 1.22
N ILE A 290 -18.22 -3.28 0.39
CA ILE A 290 -19.19 -3.25 -0.72
C ILE A 290 -20.62 -3.08 -0.17
N LEU A 291 -20.99 -3.85 0.85
CA LEU A 291 -22.34 -3.78 1.45
C LEU A 291 -22.57 -2.43 2.12
N ALA A 292 -21.57 -1.85 2.78
CA ALA A 292 -21.67 -0.53 3.40
C ALA A 292 -22.00 0.57 2.36
N GLN A 293 -21.30 0.58 1.23
CA GLN A 293 -21.55 1.58 0.17
C GLN A 293 -22.84 1.29 -0.62
N THR A 294 -23.18 0.02 -0.84
CA THR A 294 -24.47 -0.35 -1.44
C THR A 294 -25.63 0.09 -0.53
N GLY A 295 -25.50 -0.14 0.78
CA GLY A 295 -26.49 0.30 1.76
C GLY A 295 -26.63 1.82 1.81
N LEU A 296 -25.51 2.55 1.71
CA LEU A 296 -25.55 4.00 1.61
C LEU A 296 -26.26 4.47 0.33
N ALA A 297 -25.92 3.87 -0.82
CA ALA A 297 -26.58 4.21 -2.08
C ALA A 297 -28.09 3.96 -2.03
N ALA A 298 -28.52 2.84 -1.47
CA ALA A 298 -29.93 2.52 -1.27
C ALA A 298 -30.60 3.50 -0.31
N TYR A 299 -29.97 3.82 0.83
CA TYR A 299 -30.49 4.79 1.76
C TYR A 299 -30.69 6.18 1.12
N VAL A 300 -29.66 6.67 0.42
CA VAL A 300 -29.71 7.99 -0.24
C VAL A 300 -30.77 8.04 -1.32
N SER A 301 -30.98 6.95 -2.06
CA SER A 301 -32.04 6.85 -3.09
C SER A 301 -33.44 6.97 -2.53
N ILE A 302 -33.67 6.55 -1.28
CA ILE A 302 -35.01 6.52 -0.66
C ILE A 302 -35.26 7.73 0.21
N PHE A 303 -34.27 8.13 1.01
CA PHE A 303 -34.43 9.12 2.07
C PHE A 303 -33.64 10.42 1.84
N GLY A 304 -32.81 10.47 0.80
CA GLY A 304 -31.85 11.55 0.57
C GLY A 304 -30.56 11.38 1.38
N ALA A 305 -29.61 12.29 1.11
CA ALA A 305 -28.31 12.27 1.81
C ALA A 305 -28.45 12.69 3.27
N ALA A 306 -27.76 11.99 4.18
CA ALA A 306 -27.69 12.31 5.59
C ALA A 306 -26.32 11.96 6.17
N VAL A 307 -25.84 12.74 7.15
CA VAL A 307 -24.47 12.64 7.67
C VAL A 307 -24.19 11.31 8.40
N ILE A 308 -25.13 10.83 9.20
CA ILE A 308 -24.96 9.61 10.00
C ILE A 308 -24.79 8.37 9.10
N PRO A 309 -25.64 8.12 8.08
CA PRO A 309 -25.44 7.04 7.11
C PRO A 309 -24.09 7.13 6.37
N VAL A 310 -23.66 8.33 5.98
CA VAL A 310 -22.34 8.55 5.36
C VAL A 310 -21.22 8.14 6.30
N MET A 311 -21.22 8.65 7.54
CA MET A 311 -20.19 8.31 8.53
C MET A 311 -20.18 6.82 8.88
N THR A 312 -21.34 6.19 8.99
CA THR A 312 -21.46 4.74 9.24
C THR A 312 -20.89 3.95 8.07
N SER A 313 -21.21 4.35 6.82
CA SER A 313 -20.67 3.72 5.63
C SER A 313 -19.15 3.90 5.53
N TRP A 314 -18.60 5.09 5.88
CA TRP A 314 -17.17 5.35 5.90
C TRP A 314 -16.45 4.50 6.96
N LEU A 315 -17.01 4.38 8.16
CA LEU A 315 -16.46 3.51 9.21
C LEU A 315 -16.37 2.06 8.76
N LEU A 316 -17.45 1.51 8.19
CA LEU A 316 -17.47 0.14 7.68
C LEU A 316 -16.56 -0.03 6.45
N SER A 317 -16.49 0.98 5.59
CA SER A 317 -15.56 0.99 4.44
C SER A 317 -14.10 0.99 4.90
N GLY A 318 -13.76 1.76 5.93
CA GLY A 318 -12.42 1.77 6.54
C GLY A 318 -12.06 0.44 7.19
N LEU A 319 -13.00 -0.17 7.90
CA LEU A 319 -12.84 -1.52 8.46
C LEU A 319 -12.54 -2.53 7.34
N GLY A 320 -13.34 -2.56 6.29
CA GLY A 320 -13.15 -3.46 5.15
C GLY A 320 -11.85 -3.20 4.40
N TYR A 321 -11.51 -1.94 4.15
CA TYR A 321 -10.28 -1.51 3.50
C TYR A 321 -9.02 -2.02 4.21
N SER A 322 -8.93 -1.80 5.52
CA SER A 322 -7.79 -2.25 6.32
C SER A 322 -7.75 -3.78 6.44
N THR A 323 -8.92 -4.44 6.52
CA THR A 323 -9.02 -5.90 6.55
C THR A 323 -8.51 -6.53 5.24
N ILE A 324 -8.63 -5.84 4.10
CA ILE A 324 -8.04 -6.26 2.82
C ILE A 324 -6.52 -6.01 2.80
N LEU A 325 -6.08 -4.79 3.13
CA LEU A 325 -4.71 -4.39 2.85
C LEU A 325 -3.69 -4.88 3.88
N THR A 326 -4.07 -4.97 5.16
CA THR A 326 -3.13 -5.34 6.22
C THR A 326 -2.53 -6.75 6.03
N PRO A 327 -3.30 -7.80 5.68
CA PRO A 327 -2.73 -9.13 5.49
C PRO A 327 -1.95 -9.30 4.18
N SER A 328 -1.97 -8.32 3.26
CA SER A 328 -1.33 -8.44 1.94
C SER A 328 0.15 -8.82 2.02
N GLY A 329 0.87 -8.31 3.02
CA GLY A 329 2.28 -8.63 3.27
C GLY A 329 2.51 -10.13 3.52
N ARG A 330 1.59 -10.80 4.22
CA ARG A 330 1.67 -12.25 4.48
C ARG A 330 1.61 -13.05 3.19
N LEU A 331 0.69 -12.68 2.29
CA LEU A 331 0.56 -13.34 0.98
C LEU A 331 1.82 -13.16 0.14
N MET A 332 2.41 -11.97 0.14
CA MET A 332 3.65 -11.69 -0.58
C MET A 332 4.83 -12.48 0.01
N LYS A 333 4.97 -12.50 1.36
CA LYS A 333 5.99 -13.29 2.07
C LYS A 333 5.92 -14.77 1.69
N ARG A 334 4.72 -15.36 1.68
CA ARG A 334 4.46 -16.78 1.33
C ARG A 334 4.63 -17.09 -0.16
N SER A 335 4.63 -16.07 -1.02
CA SER A 335 4.63 -16.24 -2.49
C SER A 335 5.98 -16.02 -3.14
N ALA A 336 7.02 -15.66 -2.39
CA ALA A 336 8.34 -15.36 -2.92
C ALA A 336 9.45 -15.78 -1.98
N ARG A 337 10.57 -16.23 -2.55
CA ARG A 337 11.82 -16.44 -1.82
C ARG A 337 12.33 -15.10 -1.25
N PRO A 338 13.13 -15.10 -0.18
CA PRO A 338 13.66 -13.87 0.41
C PRO A 338 14.32 -12.94 -0.60
N GLU A 339 15.09 -13.48 -1.55
CA GLU A 339 15.76 -12.74 -2.61
C GLU A 339 14.81 -12.07 -3.59
N ASP A 340 13.62 -12.64 -3.86
CA ASP A 340 12.62 -12.16 -4.82
C ASP A 340 11.54 -11.26 -4.18
N ARG A 341 11.47 -11.24 -2.85
CA ARG A 341 10.48 -10.42 -2.10
C ARG A 341 10.45 -8.96 -2.53
N PRO A 342 11.60 -8.25 -2.65
CA PRO A 342 11.58 -6.85 -3.09
C PRO A 342 10.88 -6.65 -4.43
N ALA A 343 11.08 -7.57 -5.38
CA ALA A 343 10.43 -7.52 -6.69
C ALA A 343 8.91 -7.76 -6.60
N VAL A 344 8.47 -8.71 -5.76
CA VAL A 344 7.04 -9.00 -5.55
C VAL A 344 6.33 -7.86 -4.80
N PHE A 345 6.98 -7.27 -3.79
CA PHE A 345 6.45 -6.08 -3.10
C PHE A 345 6.35 -4.87 -4.04
N ALA A 346 7.34 -4.67 -4.91
CA ALA A 346 7.28 -3.64 -5.94
C ALA A 346 6.16 -3.90 -6.96
N ALA A 347 5.94 -5.15 -7.35
CA ALA A 347 4.83 -5.52 -8.22
C ALA A 347 3.47 -5.25 -7.56
N GLN A 348 3.29 -5.60 -6.28
CA GLN A 348 2.09 -5.25 -5.52
C GLN A 348 1.90 -3.74 -5.46
N PHE A 349 2.96 -2.99 -5.15
CA PHE A 349 2.92 -1.54 -5.08
C PHE A 349 2.48 -0.94 -6.42
N THR A 350 3.12 -1.34 -7.52
CA THR A 350 2.77 -0.91 -8.87
C THR A 350 1.32 -1.24 -9.24
N LEU A 351 0.92 -2.50 -9.11
CA LEU A 351 -0.40 -2.97 -9.54
C LEU A 351 -1.53 -2.39 -8.69
N SER A 352 -1.32 -2.28 -7.38
CA SER A 352 -2.31 -1.64 -6.50
C SER A 352 -2.47 -0.15 -6.83
N HIS A 353 -1.37 0.61 -7.00
CA HIS A 353 -1.45 2.02 -7.38
C HIS A 353 -2.04 2.21 -8.78
N GLY A 354 -1.88 1.24 -9.68
CA GLY A 354 -2.62 1.19 -10.95
C GLY A 354 -4.14 1.15 -10.76
N CYS A 355 -4.62 0.44 -9.73
CA CYS A 355 -6.05 0.46 -9.40
C CYS A 355 -6.51 1.87 -8.96
N TRP A 356 -5.72 2.56 -8.11
CA TRP A 356 -6.06 3.95 -7.70
C TRP A 356 -5.93 4.94 -8.85
N LEU A 357 -4.99 4.77 -9.75
CA LEU A 357 -4.84 5.62 -10.94
C LEU A 357 -6.12 5.61 -11.81
N ILE A 358 -6.86 4.51 -11.81
CA ILE A 358 -8.14 4.37 -12.52
C ILE A 358 -9.30 4.89 -11.66
N THR A 359 -9.36 4.49 -10.40
CA THR A 359 -10.54 4.74 -9.56
C THR A 359 -10.65 6.19 -9.09
N TYR A 360 -9.54 6.92 -8.91
CA TYR A 360 -9.58 8.32 -8.49
C TYR A 360 -10.22 9.24 -9.53
N PRO A 361 -9.79 9.26 -10.81
CA PRO A 361 -10.46 10.04 -11.83
C PRO A 361 -11.93 9.64 -12.02
N LEU A 362 -12.20 8.32 -11.95
CA LEU A 362 -13.55 7.81 -12.10
C LEU A 362 -14.47 8.25 -10.95
N ALA A 363 -13.99 8.28 -9.71
CA ALA A 363 -14.73 8.77 -8.55
C ALA A 363 -15.07 10.26 -8.69
N GLY A 364 -14.09 11.08 -9.09
CA GLY A 364 -14.29 12.51 -9.29
C GLY A 364 -15.26 12.79 -10.44
N TRP A 365 -15.02 12.20 -11.61
CA TRP A 365 -15.87 12.37 -12.78
C TRP A 365 -17.31 11.89 -12.52
N SER A 366 -17.50 10.71 -11.97
CA SER A 366 -18.85 10.17 -11.75
C SER A 366 -19.65 11.00 -10.74
N MET A 367 -19.01 11.50 -9.68
CA MET A 367 -19.67 12.39 -8.72
C MET A 367 -20.10 13.70 -9.34
N SER A 368 -19.24 14.35 -10.11
CA SER A 368 -19.53 15.65 -10.71
C SER A 368 -20.53 15.57 -11.87
N SER A 369 -20.51 14.47 -12.65
CA SER A 369 -21.33 14.33 -13.86
C SER A 369 -22.64 13.59 -13.64
N LEU A 370 -22.68 12.64 -12.70
CA LEU A 370 -23.82 11.72 -12.49
C LEU A 370 -24.46 11.89 -11.12
N GLY A 371 -23.77 12.53 -10.15
CA GLY A 371 -24.22 12.69 -8.78
C GLY A 371 -23.87 11.50 -7.86
N MET A 372 -24.26 11.63 -6.59
CA MET A 372 -23.79 10.75 -5.50
C MET A 372 -24.18 9.28 -5.68
N VAL A 373 -25.45 8.97 -5.96
CA VAL A 373 -25.92 7.58 -6.03
C VAL A 373 -25.30 6.82 -7.19
N PRO A 374 -25.29 7.33 -8.43
CA PRO A 374 -24.61 6.66 -9.55
C PRO A 374 -23.10 6.51 -9.32
N ALA A 375 -22.43 7.50 -8.69
CA ALA A 375 -21.02 7.40 -8.37
C ALA A 375 -20.72 6.26 -7.39
N LEU A 376 -21.52 6.13 -6.32
CA LEU A 376 -21.46 5.00 -5.37
C LEU A 376 -21.67 3.66 -6.08
N LEU A 377 -22.69 3.55 -6.93
CA LEU A 377 -23.00 2.31 -7.64
C LEU A 377 -21.92 1.94 -8.66
N LEU A 378 -21.36 2.90 -9.39
CA LEU A 378 -20.31 2.66 -10.37
C LEU A 378 -19.02 2.16 -9.71
N LEU A 379 -18.57 2.80 -8.63
CA LEU A 379 -17.39 2.35 -7.88
C LEU A 379 -17.65 1.01 -7.20
N ASN A 380 -18.86 0.78 -6.69
CA ASN A 380 -19.26 -0.52 -6.14
C ASN A 380 -19.31 -1.63 -7.20
N LEU A 381 -19.72 -1.34 -8.42
CA LEU A 381 -19.65 -2.30 -9.53
C LEU A 381 -18.19 -2.71 -9.80
N LEU A 382 -17.25 -1.75 -9.82
CA LEU A 382 -15.83 -2.07 -9.94
C LEU A 382 -15.33 -2.90 -8.76
N ALA A 383 -15.75 -2.58 -7.53
CA ALA A 383 -15.41 -3.35 -6.35
C ALA A 383 -15.95 -4.79 -6.45
N LEU A 384 -17.20 -4.96 -6.91
CA LEU A 384 -17.80 -6.27 -7.12
C LEU A 384 -17.04 -7.07 -8.19
N LEU A 385 -16.68 -6.46 -9.30
CA LEU A 385 -15.86 -7.10 -10.34
C LEU A 385 -14.49 -7.52 -9.80
N GLY A 386 -13.84 -6.68 -8.98
CA GLY A 386 -12.60 -7.01 -8.28
C GLY A 386 -12.77 -8.20 -7.34
N LEU A 387 -13.86 -8.24 -6.58
CA LEU A 387 -14.18 -9.35 -5.68
C LEU A 387 -14.44 -10.66 -6.47
N LEU A 388 -15.22 -10.60 -7.53
CA LEU A 388 -15.49 -11.77 -8.40
C LEU A 388 -14.18 -12.28 -9.04
N PHE A 389 -13.33 -11.38 -9.49
CA PHE A 389 -12.00 -11.74 -9.99
C PHE A 389 -11.16 -12.45 -8.91
N ALA A 390 -11.16 -11.93 -7.66
CA ALA A 390 -10.46 -12.55 -6.54
C ALA A 390 -11.02 -13.94 -6.22
N LEU A 391 -12.34 -14.09 -6.16
CA LEU A 391 -13.01 -15.38 -5.88
C LEU A 391 -12.69 -16.43 -6.95
N ARG A 392 -12.61 -16.03 -8.22
CA ARG A 392 -12.30 -16.95 -9.34
C ARG A 392 -10.84 -17.39 -9.34
N HIS A 393 -9.89 -16.48 -9.04
CA HIS A 393 -8.46 -16.75 -9.20
C HIS A 393 -7.77 -17.25 -7.92
N TRP A 394 -8.29 -16.90 -6.73
CA TRP A 394 -7.77 -17.39 -5.47
C TRP A 394 -8.54 -18.63 -5.01
N PRO A 395 -7.93 -19.82 -5.02
CA PRO A 395 -8.60 -21.05 -4.63
C PRO A 395 -9.05 -21.00 -3.16
N ARG A 396 -10.15 -21.72 -2.85
CA ARG A 396 -10.63 -21.87 -1.45
C ARG A 396 -9.61 -22.62 -0.59
N HIS A 397 -9.00 -23.64 -1.17
CA HIS A 397 -7.91 -24.39 -0.55
C HIS A 397 -6.59 -23.86 -1.12
N ASP A 398 -5.76 -23.28 -0.28
CA ASP A 398 -4.46 -22.69 -0.62
C ASP A 398 -3.43 -23.20 0.38
N PRO A 399 -2.98 -24.48 0.25
CA PRO A 399 -2.06 -25.11 1.18
C PRO A 399 -0.69 -24.41 1.15
N GLU A 400 0.03 -24.49 2.26
CA GLU A 400 1.39 -23.93 2.32
C GLU A 400 2.37 -24.73 1.49
N SER A 401 2.26 -26.05 1.52
CA SER A 401 3.07 -26.96 0.72
C SER A 401 2.22 -27.64 -0.34
N LEU A 402 2.73 -27.70 -1.57
CA LEU A 402 2.11 -28.40 -2.69
C LEU A 402 2.93 -29.62 -3.07
N LEU A 403 2.24 -30.75 -3.21
CA LEU A 403 2.82 -31.97 -3.78
C LEU A 403 2.91 -31.83 -5.30
N HIS A 404 4.10 -31.99 -5.88
CA HIS A 404 4.33 -31.87 -7.31
C HIS A 404 5.50 -32.73 -7.75
N ASP A 405 5.64 -32.90 -9.06
CA ASP A 405 6.62 -33.79 -9.70
C ASP A 405 7.60 -32.97 -10.52
N HIS A 406 8.88 -33.42 -10.54
CA HIS A 406 9.95 -32.93 -11.40
C HIS A 406 10.57 -34.06 -12.20
N PRO A 407 9.88 -34.55 -13.23
CA PRO A 407 10.38 -35.68 -14.03
C PRO A 407 11.66 -35.33 -14.82
N GLU A 408 11.92 -34.01 -15.03
CA GLU A 408 13.10 -33.49 -15.73
C GLU A 408 14.37 -33.39 -14.89
N LEU A 409 14.25 -33.54 -13.54
CA LEU A 409 15.40 -33.43 -12.64
C LEU A 409 16.01 -34.81 -12.35
N ALA A 410 17.35 -34.83 -12.25
CA ALA A 410 18.06 -36.02 -11.78
C ALA A 410 17.68 -36.34 -10.31
N ALA A 411 17.61 -37.62 -9.98
CA ALA A 411 17.14 -38.08 -8.66
C ALA A 411 17.97 -37.55 -7.48
N ASP A 412 19.22 -37.17 -7.70
CA ASP A 412 20.15 -36.56 -6.75
C ASP A 412 20.13 -35.04 -6.71
N HIS A 413 19.24 -34.40 -7.48
CA HIS A 413 19.17 -32.94 -7.54
C HIS A 413 18.82 -32.35 -6.16
N PRO A 414 19.55 -31.33 -5.66
CA PRO A 414 19.36 -30.76 -4.32
C PRO A 414 17.90 -30.35 -4.01
N HIS A 415 17.20 -29.85 -5.02
CA HIS A 415 15.79 -29.46 -4.88
C HIS A 415 14.85 -30.61 -4.46
N LEU A 416 15.16 -31.84 -4.85
CA LEU A 416 14.36 -33.03 -4.50
C LEU A 416 14.62 -33.48 -3.05
N GLN A 417 15.71 -33.01 -2.43
CA GLN A 417 16.09 -33.36 -1.06
C GLN A 417 15.47 -32.42 -0.02
N ASP A 418 14.97 -31.24 -0.44
CA ASP A 418 14.42 -30.21 0.44
C ASP A 418 12.97 -30.46 0.87
N GLY A 419 12.32 -31.55 0.46
CA GLY A 419 10.91 -31.81 0.73
C GLY A 419 10.61 -33.19 1.30
N SER A 420 9.44 -33.33 1.95
CA SER A 420 8.89 -34.63 2.34
C SER A 420 8.29 -35.30 1.10
N GLY A 421 8.92 -36.36 0.59
CA GLY A 421 8.49 -37.05 -0.61
C GLY A 421 8.08 -38.51 -0.42
N GLN A 422 7.15 -39.00 -1.27
CA GLN A 422 6.74 -40.39 -1.40
C GLN A 422 7.56 -41.16 -2.46
N SER A 423 8.31 -40.42 -3.32
CA SER A 423 9.20 -40.98 -4.33
C SER A 423 10.33 -39.98 -4.66
N PRO A 424 11.45 -40.39 -5.27
CA PRO A 424 12.58 -39.52 -5.56
C PRO A 424 12.24 -38.28 -6.44
N GLN A 425 11.17 -38.32 -7.20
CA GLN A 425 10.77 -37.24 -8.09
C GLN A 425 9.52 -36.49 -7.65
N ARG A 426 8.78 -37.02 -6.62
CA ARG A 426 7.55 -36.45 -6.10
C ARG A 426 7.73 -35.99 -4.66
N HIS A 427 7.67 -34.68 -4.44
CA HIS A 427 7.94 -34.08 -3.15
C HIS A 427 7.00 -32.89 -2.87
N ALA A 428 6.92 -32.50 -1.60
CA ALA A 428 6.08 -31.39 -1.15
C ALA A 428 6.91 -30.35 -0.41
N HIS A 429 6.81 -29.10 -0.84
CA HIS A 429 7.40 -27.95 -0.14
C HIS A 429 6.58 -26.68 -0.41
N PRO A 430 6.88 -25.55 0.28
CA PRO A 430 6.25 -24.26 -0.02
C PRO A 430 6.48 -23.86 -1.49
N TYR A 431 5.36 -23.77 -2.24
CA TYR A 431 5.42 -23.59 -3.69
C TYR A 431 5.53 -22.10 -4.04
N VAL A 432 6.62 -21.74 -4.69
CA VAL A 432 6.88 -20.40 -5.22
C VAL A 432 7.23 -20.46 -6.71
N ILE A 433 6.88 -19.42 -7.47
CA ILE A 433 7.25 -19.32 -8.89
C ILE A 433 8.73 -18.94 -8.97
N ASP A 434 9.52 -19.79 -9.63
CA ASP A 434 10.95 -19.62 -9.85
C ASP A 434 11.40 -20.26 -11.19
N ASP A 435 12.68 -20.52 -11.36
CA ASP A 435 13.23 -21.14 -12.58
C ASP A 435 12.79 -22.61 -12.75
N LEU A 436 12.57 -23.33 -11.65
CA LEU A 436 12.09 -24.71 -11.65
C LEU A 436 10.55 -24.78 -11.70
N HIS A 437 9.87 -23.84 -11.04
CA HIS A 437 8.42 -23.77 -10.97
C HIS A 437 7.88 -22.62 -11.84
N ARG A 438 7.76 -22.87 -13.13
CA ARG A 438 7.34 -21.84 -14.10
C ARG A 438 5.84 -21.50 -14.09
N ALA A 439 5.02 -22.37 -13.53
CA ALA A 439 3.57 -22.21 -13.40
C ALA A 439 3.05 -22.99 -12.18
N TYR A 440 1.95 -22.56 -11.60
CA TYR A 440 1.26 -23.35 -10.59
C TYR A 440 0.71 -24.66 -11.20
N PRO A 441 0.80 -25.80 -10.49
CA PRO A 441 0.24 -27.06 -10.97
C PRO A 441 -1.25 -26.88 -11.33
N PRO A 442 -1.73 -27.62 -12.38
CA PRO A 442 -3.16 -27.66 -12.66
C PRO A 442 -3.91 -28.15 -11.43
N ARG A 443 -5.05 -27.54 -11.15
CA ARG A 443 -5.91 -27.96 -10.05
C ARG A 443 -6.45 -29.35 -10.34
N ASP A 444 -6.23 -30.30 -9.46
CA ASP A 444 -7.06 -31.51 -9.43
C ASP A 444 -8.52 -31.04 -9.26
N ARG A 445 -9.36 -31.37 -10.23
CA ARG A 445 -10.79 -30.97 -10.30
C ARG A 445 -11.61 -31.74 -9.29
#